data_5242cf9a5f4427ff0f43073782f552df
#
_entry.id   5242cf9a5f4427ff0f43073782f552df
#
_cell.length_a   1.000
_cell.length_b   1.000
_cell.length_c   1.000
_cell.angle_alpha   90.00
_cell.angle_beta   90.00
_cell.angle_gamma   90.00
#
_symmetry.space_group_name_H-M   'P 1'
#
loop_
_entity.id
_entity.type
_entity.pdbx_description
1 polymer ?
#
loop_
_entity_poly.entity_id
_entity_poly.type
_entity_poly.pdbx_seq_one_letter_code
_entity_poly.pdbx_strand_id
1 'polypeptide(L)'
;MCPLYFIFFPGSVAPIYPTAATSTLGRDKPALIWQRMNVCALDYPDQSFNSVIDKGTLDSVLCGEGSTANVAKMCMEISRVLKPNGVYFICSYGVPDDRLQYLQNDDYSWTVTVQSIPKPTISAAAVPDTKDSNSVHYIYICKKGGNAEEGS
;
A
#
# COMPACT_ATOMS: atom_id res chain seq x y z
N MET A 1 5.93 18.02 -3.06
CA MET A 1 5.85 16.86 -4.00
C MET A 1 6.74 15.77 -3.42
N CYS A 2 6.16 14.82 -2.65
CA CYS A 2 6.94 13.74 -2.06
C CYS A 2 7.19 12.64 -3.10
N PRO A 3 8.44 12.31 -3.43
CA PRO A 3 8.75 11.19 -4.29
C PRO A 3 8.54 9.90 -3.51
N LEU A 4 7.67 9.07 -3.98
CA LEU A 4 7.28 7.82 -3.34
C LEU A 4 7.74 6.65 -4.19
N TYR A 5 8.36 5.67 -3.53
CA TYR A 5 8.79 4.42 -4.16
C TYR A 5 7.76 3.36 -3.84
N PHE A 6 7.03 2.91 -4.85
CA PHE A 6 6.14 1.78 -4.74
C PHE A 6 6.81 0.53 -5.25
N ILE A 7 6.61 -0.58 -4.55
CA ILE A 7 6.94 -1.92 -5.06
C ILE A 7 5.62 -2.52 -5.56
N PHE A 8 5.46 -2.60 -6.87
CA PHE A 8 4.35 -3.29 -7.50
C PHE A 8 4.77 -4.70 -7.91
N PHE A 9 3.92 -5.68 -7.64
CA PHE A 9 4.05 -7.03 -8.18
C PHE A 9 3.07 -7.19 -9.33
N PRO A 10 3.51 -7.12 -10.60
CA PRO A 10 2.65 -7.38 -11.72
C PRO A 10 2.34 -8.88 -11.78
N GLY A 11 1.08 -9.26 -11.67
CA GLY A 11 0.64 -10.56 -12.13
C GLY A 11 0.66 -10.56 -13.65
N SER A 12 1.58 -11.31 -14.26
CA SER A 12 1.60 -11.81 -15.65
C SER A 12 1.10 -10.86 -16.77
N VAL A 13 1.45 -9.57 -16.74
CA VAL A 13 1.24 -8.65 -17.87
C VAL A 13 2.57 -8.02 -18.25
N ALA A 14 2.94 -8.13 -19.53
CA ALA A 14 4.12 -7.49 -20.07
C ALA A 14 4.08 -5.97 -19.82
N PRO A 15 5.19 -5.34 -19.42
CA PRO A 15 5.23 -3.91 -19.15
C PRO A 15 4.97 -3.13 -20.45
N ILE A 16 3.94 -2.29 -20.44
CA ILE A 16 3.57 -1.43 -21.59
C ILE A 16 4.35 -0.10 -21.56
N TYR A 17 5.18 0.14 -20.56
CA TYR A 17 5.80 1.45 -20.32
C TYR A 17 7.32 1.47 -20.49
N PRO A 18 7.89 2.59 -21.01
CA PRO A 18 9.34 2.69 -21.22
C PRO A 18 10.10 2.66 -19.90
N THR A 19 11.07 1.80 -19.87
CA THR A 19 11.93 1.39 -18.77
C THR A 19 12.80 2.53 -18.26
N ALA A 20 12.67 2.89 -16.98
CA ALA A 20 13.75 3.53 -16.25
C ALA A 20 14.26 2.55 -15.19
N ALA A 21 15.48 2.06 -15.41
CA ALA A 21 16.27 1.20 -14.53
C ALA A 21 15.67 -0.19 -14.20
N THR A 22 16.06 -1.18 -15.00
CA THR A 22 15.84 -2.59 -14.71
C THR A 22 17.03 -3.13 -13.92
N SER A 23 16.86 -3.46 -12.64
CA SER A 23 17.85 -4.26 -11.92
C SER A 23 17.50 -5.74 -12.07
N THR A 24 18.32 -6.49 -12.80
CA THR A 24 18.19 -7.94 -12.97
C THR A 24 18.73 -8.66 -11.74
N LEU A 25 17.85 -9.15 -10.89
CA LEU A 25 18.20 -10.08 -9.81
C LEU A 25 17.98 -11.51 -10.27
N GLY A 26 18.97 -12.10 -10.94
CA GLY A 26 19.00 -13.52 -11.32
C GLY A 26 18.15 -13.89 -12.54
N ARG A 27 18.49 -14.98 -13.23
CA ARG A 27 17.92 -15.40 -14.52
C ARG A 27 16.44 -15.80 -14.51
N ASP A 28 15.86 -16.05 -13.32
CA ASP A 28 14.51 -16.61 -13.19
C ASP A 28 13.56 -15.80 -12.28
N LYS A 29 13.91 -14.54 -11.98
CA LYS A 29 13.07 -13.67 -11.15
C LYS A 29 12.44 -12.57 -12.00
N PRO A 30 11.15 -12.23 -11.78
CA PRO A 30 10.52 -11.11 -12.47
C PRO A 30 11.32 -9.83 -12.21
N ALA A 31 11.53 -9.04 -13.26
CA ALA A 31 12.27 -7.78 -13.17
C ALA A 31 11.53 -6.80 -12.24
N LEU A 32 12.25 -6.24 -11.28
CA LEU A 32 11.75 -5.17 -10.44
C LEU A 32 11.85 -3.85 -11.21
N ILE A 33 10.73 -3.16 -11.36
CA ILE A 33 10.66 -1.87 -12.07
C ILE A 33 10.53 -0.76 -11.04
N TRP A 34 11.46 0.20 -11.05
CA TRP A 34 11.44 1.36 -10.20
C TRP A 34 10.90 2.56 -10.97
N GLN A 35 9.82 3.17 -10.49
CA GLN A 35 9.25 4.37 -11.09
C GLN A 35 8.98 5.42 -10.03
N ARG A 36 9.26 6.68 -10.37
CA ARG A 36 8.90 7.84 -9.56
C ARG A 36 7.56 8.39 -10.06
N MET A 37 6.55 8.42 -9.18
CA MET A 37 5.19 8.76 -9.56
C MET A 37 4.49 9.57 -8.46
N ASN A 38 3.45 10.32 -8.85
CA ASN A 38 2.56 10.95 -7.89
C ASN A 38 1.48 9.96 -7.45
N VAL A 39 1.46 9.61 -6.17
CA VAL A 39 0.50 8.65 -5.63
C VAL A 39 -0.96 9.13 -5.69
N CYS A 40 -1.17 10.45 -5.76
CA CYS A 40 -2.51 11.04 -5.90
C CYS A 40 -2.98 11.11 -7.37
N ALA A 41 -2.17 10.62 -8.32
CA ALA A 41 -2.50 10.56 -9.76
C ALA A 41 -1.58 9.52 -10.39
N LEU A 42 -1.93 8.24 -10.26
CA LEU A 42 -1.13 7.12 -10.77
C LEU A 42 -1.32 6.96 -12.27
N ASP A 43 -0.22 6.90 -12.99
CA ASP A 43 -0.21 6.70 -14.46
C ASP A 43 -0.29 5.20 -14.81
N TYR A 44 -1.32 4.54 -14.28
CA TYR A 44 -1.65 3.15 -14.58
C TYR A 44 -3.13 3.01 -14.92
N PRO A 45 -3.49 2.09 -15.81
CA PRO A 45 -4.89 1.76 -16.07
C PRO A 45 -5.59 1.22 -14.82
N ASP A 46 -6.93 1.29 -14.84
CA ASP A 46 -7.76 0.64 -13.83
C ASP A 46 -7.44 -0.85 -13.73
N GLN A 47 -7.56 -1.41 -12.54
CA GLN A 47 -7.44 -2.85 -12.31
C GLN A 47 -6.12 -3.46 -12.84
N SER A 48 -5.00 -2.73 -12.72
CA SER A 48 -3.69 -3.17 -13.18
C SER A 48 -3.01 -4.14 -12.22
N PHE A 49 -3.28 -4.04 -10.91
CA PHE A 49 -2.51 -4.74 -9.88
C PHE A 49 -3.36 -5.66 -9.01
N ASN A 50 -2.78 -6.81 -8.66
CA ASN A 50 -3.38 -7.72 -7.68
C ASN A 50 -3.09 -7.25 -6.24
N SER A 51 -1.95 -6.60 -6.02
CA SER A 51 -1.57 -6.09 -4.70
C SER A 51 -0.75 -4.82 -4.82
N VAL A 52 -0.94 -3.92 -3.85
CA VAL A 52 -0.13 -2.72 -3.63
C VAL A 52 0.46 -2.80 -2.24
N ILE A 53 1.76 -2.57 -2.10
CA ILE A 53 2.46 -2.55 -0.81
C ILE A 53 2.96 -1.14 -0.54
N ASP A 54 2.63 -0.65 0.64
CA ASP A 54 3.04 0.65 1.16
C ASP A 54 3.82 0.47 2.46
N LYS A 55 5.00 1.04 2.52
CA LYS A 55 5.75 1.16 3.77
C LYS A 55 6.09 2.63 4.04
N GLY A 56 5.24 3.28 4.86
CA GLY A 56 5.44 4.66 5.28
C GLY A 56 5.08 5.73 4.25
N THR A 57 4.50 5.36 3.10
CA THR A 57 3.98 6.31 2.11
C THR A 57 2.81 7.09 2.66
N LEU A 58 1.81 6.39 3.19
CA LEU A 58 0.65 6.97 3.86
C LEU A 58 1.11 7.94 4.96
N ASP A 59 2.09 7.53 5.78
CA ASP A 59 2.64 8.36 6.86
C ASP A 59 3.28 9.64 6.31
N SER A 60 4.02 9.54 5.21
CA SER A 60 4.67 10.68 4.56
C SER A 60 3.65 11.66 3.96
N VAL A 61 2.58 11.17 3.34
CA VAL A 61 1.50 12.01 2.78
C VAL A 61 0.77 12.75 3.91
N LEU A 62 0.56 12.07 5.05
CA LEU A 62 -0.09 12.66 6.23
C LEU A 62 0.76 13.77 6.89
N CYS A 63 2.08 13.75 6.73
CA CYS A 63 2.96 14.83 7.23
C CYS A 63 2.99 16.08 6.32
N GLY A 64 2.40 16.02 5.12
CA GLY A 64 2.43 17.11 4.16
C GLY A 64 1.26 18.10 4.28
N GLU A 65 1.37 19.23 3.58
CA GLU A 65 0.27 20.19 3.45
C GLU A 65 -0.91 19.56 2.66
N GLY A 66 -2.14 19.84 3.08
CA GLY A 66 -3.34 19.28 2.46
C GLY A 66 -3.48 17.76 2.66
N SER A 67 -2.91 17.25 3.73
CA SER A 67 -2.74 15.82 4.01
C SER A 67 -4.02 15.01 3.85
N THR A 68 -5.14 15.46 4.44
CA THR A 68 -6.43 14.74 4.37
C THR A 68 -6.92 14.57 2.92
N ALA A 69 -6.91 15.66 2.13
CA ALA A 69 -7.34 15.60 0.74
C ALA A 69 -6.38 14.75 -0.13
N ASN A 70 -5.08 14.80 0.16
CA ASN A 70 -4.07 14.02 -0.56
C ASN A 70 -4.18 12.52 -0.24
N VAL A 71 -4.45 12.15 1.02
CA VAL A 71 -4.68 10.75 1.40
C VAL A 71 -5.95 10.23 0.75
N ALA A 72 -7.03 11.01 0.70
CA ALA A 72 -8.25 10.60 0.02
C ALA A 72 -7.99 10.31 -1.47
N LYS A 73 -7.29 11.20 -2.18
CA LYS A 73 -6.89 10.99 -3.58
C LYS A 73 -6.01 9.76 -3.75
N MET A 74 -5.02 9.57 -2.88
CA MET A 74 -4.14 8.42 -2.86
C MET A 74 -4.95 7.11 -2.72
N CYS A 75 -5.85 7.03 -1.76
CA CYS A 75 -6.68 5.84 -1.53
C CYS A 75 -7.61 5.55 -2.73
N MET A 76 -8.20 6.58 -3.33
CA MET A 76 -9.01 6.44 -4.55
C MET A 76 -8.18 5.88 -5.72
N GLU A 77 -6.99 6.42 -5.94
CA GLU A 77 -6.10 5.96 -7.01
C GLU A 77 -5.63 4.51 -6.77
N ILE A 78 -5.27 4.16 -5.53
CA ILE A 78 -4.88 2.79 -5.19
C ILE A 78 -6.06 1.85 -5.38
N SER A 79 -7.26 2.23 -4.94
CA SER A 79 -8.46 1.44 -5.19
C SER A 79 -8.74 1.27 -6.69
N ARG A 80 -8.61 2.33 -7.49
CA ARG A 80 -8.81 2.29 -8.94
C ARG A 80 -7.88 1.29 -9.62
N VAL A 81 -6.58 1.34 -9.30
CA VAL A 81 -5.58 0.47 -9.94
C VAL A 81 -5.58 -0.97 -9.40
N LEU A 82 -6.19 -1.24 -8.25
CA LEU A 82 -6.37 -2.59 -7.73
C LEU A 82 -7.47 -3.33 -8.50
N LYS A 83 -7.19 -4.59 -8.84
CA LYS A 83 -8.18 -5.53 -9.37
C LYS A 83 -9.24 -5.85 -8.32
N PRO A 84 -10.42 -6.35 -8.72
CA PRO A 84 -11.35 -7.00 -7.80
C PRO A 84 -10.64 -8.06 -6.96
N ASN A 85 -10.94 -8.14 -5.67
CA ASN A 85 -10.26 -8.98 -4.66
C ASN A 85 -8.77 -8.63 -4.43
N GLY A 86 -8.26 -7.56 -5.03
CA GLY A 86 -6.90 -7.08 -4.81
C GLY A 86 -6.69 -6.55 -3.39
N VAL A 87 -5.43 -6.46 -2.98
CA VAL A 87 -5.06 -6.08 -1.60
C VAL A 87 -4.12 -4.87 -1.61
N TYR A 88 -4.46 -3.86 -0.81
CA TYR A 88 -3.56 -2.80 -0.41
C TYR A 88 -3.02 -3.11 0.99
N PHE A 89 -1.72 -3.36 1.07
CA PHE A 89 -1.02 -3.71 2.30
C PHE A 89 -0.18 -2.52 2.76
N ILE A 90 -0.43 -2.03 3.97
CA ILE A 90 0.20 -0.83 4.51
C ILE A 90 0.97 -1.19 5.79
N CYS A 91 2.26 -0.85 5.85
CA CYS A 91 3.04 -0.84 7.08
C CYS A 91 3.21 0.61 7.54
N SER A 92 2.56 0.98 8.65
CA SER A 92 2.52 2.33 9.19
C SER A 92 3.03 2.40 10.63
N TYR A 93 3.53 3.56 11.02
CA TYR A 93 3.86 3.89 12.41
C TYR A 93 2.64 4.39 13.19
N GLY A 94 1.61 4.86 12.50
CA GLY A 94 0.41 5.41 13.12
C GLY A 94 -0.47 4.34 13.74
N VAL A 95 -1.04 4.66 14.90
CA VAL A 95 -1.99 3.79 15.61
C VAL A 95 -3.32 3.70 14.87
N PRO A 96 -4.13 2.65 15.13
CA PRO A 96 -5.40 2.44 14.42
C PRO A 96 -6.35 3.64 14.48
N ASP A 97 -6.48 4.30 15.62
CA ASP A 97 -7.38 5.44 15.78
C ASP A 97 -7.00 6.61 14.85
N ASP A 98 -5.71 6.78 14.58
CA ASP A 98 -5.20 7.84 13.69
C ASP A 98 -5.26 7.46 12.20
N ARG A 99 -5.39 6.18 11.85
CA ARG A 99 -5.29 5.70 10.46
C ARG A 99 -6.62 5.24 9.89
N LEU A 100 -7.46 4.60 10.70
CA LEU A 100 -8.73 4.05 10.22
C LEU A 100 -9.67 5.14 9.69
N GLN A 101 -9.65 6.34 10.28
CA GLN A 101 -10.44 7.47 9.81
C GLN A 101 -10.14 7.86 8.34
N TYR A 102 -8.95 7.55 7.84
CA TYR A 102 -8.55 7.82 6.45
C TYR A 102 -8.76 6.62 5.53
N LEU A 103 -8.74 5.41 6.07
CA LEU A 103 -8.80 4.17 5.29
C LEU A 103 -10.21 3.60 5.19
N GLN A 104 -11.09 3.90 6.16
CA GLN A 104 -12.48 3.47 6.18
C GLN A 104 -13.37 4.50 5.48
N ASN A 105 -13.52 4.34 4.16
CA ASN A 105 -14.44 5.13 3.34
C ASN A 105 -15.07 4.21 2.30
N ASP A 106 -16.38 4.28 2.17
CA ASP A 106 -17.17 3.44 1.24
C ASP A 106 -16.77 3.66 -0.23
N ASP A 107 -16.30 4.87 -0.57
CA ASP A 107 -15.84 5.22 -1.92
C ASP A 107 -14.66 4.35 -2.39
N TYR A 108 -13.88 3.79 -1.47
CA TYR A 108 -12.72 2.97 -1.83
C TYR A 108 -13.07 1.52 -2.13
N SER A 109 -14.31 1.10 -1.85
CA SER A 109 -14.82 -0.25 -2.15
C SER A 109 -13.96 -1.38 -1.57
N TRP A 110 -13.36 -1.17 -0.39
CA TRP A 110 -12.58 -2.18 0.33
C TRP A 110 -12.98 -2.30 1.79
N THR A 111 -12.61 -3.41 2.41
CA THR A 111 -12.67 -3.62 3.87
C THR A 111 -11.28 -3.54 4.47
N VAL A 112 -11.17 -3.01 5.69
CA VAL A 112 -9.89 -2.80 6.37
C VAL A 112 -9.76 -3.74 7.56
N THR A 113 -8.65 -4.48 7.62
CA THR A 113 -8.24 -5.29 8.78
C THR A 113 -6.92 -4.76 9.32
N VAL A 114 -6.76 -4.72 10.64
CA VAL A 114 -5.55 -4.23 11.30
C VAL A 114 -4.87 -5.36 12.06
N GLN A 115 -3.54 -5.43 11.94
CA GLN A 115 -2.68 -6.33 12.71
C GLN A 115 -1.51 -5.54 13.29
N SER A 116 -1.03 -5.92 14.48
CA SER A 116 0.18 -5.37 15.07
C SER A 116 1.31 -6.41 15.01
N ILE A 117 2.52 -5.95 14.65
CA ILE A 117 3.71 -6.79 14.57
C ILE A 117 4.78 -6.18 15.49
N PRO A 118 5.38 -6.94 16.42
CA PRO A 118 6.47 -6.45 17.23
C PRO A 118 7.63 -5.96 16.37
N LYS A 119 8.21 -4.81 16.73
CA LYS A 119 9.44 -4.34 16.08
C LYS A 119 10.59 -5.29 16.40
N PRO A 120 11.47 -5.61 15.43
CA PRO A 120 12.63 -6.41 15.70
C PRO A 120 13.54 -5.69 16.71
N THR A 121 13.81 -6.33 17.85
CA THR A 121 14.75 -5.85 18.85
C THR A 121 16.14 -6.37 18.53
N ILE A 122 17.12 -5.46 18.54
CA ILE A 122 18.55 -5.81 18.31
C ILE A 122 19.15 -6.50 19.53
N SER A 123 18.47 -6.45 20.67
CA SER A 123 18.94 -7.05 21.92
C SER A 123 18.23 -8.34 22.23
N ALA A 124 18.99 -9.42 22.38
CA ALA A 124 18.48 -10.76 22.74
C ALA A 124 17.87 -10.85 24.16
N ALA A 125 17.80 -9.76 24.91
CA ALA A 125 17.39 -9.72 26.33
C ALA A 125 16.05 -8.99 26.58
N ALA A 126 15.42 -8.36 25.60
CA ALA A 126 14.17 -7.66 25.80
C ALA A 126 13.01 -8.37 25.12
N VAL A 127 12.09 -8.91 25.91
CA VAL A 127 10.76 -9.31 25.41
C VAL A 127 10.03 -8.03 25.05
N PRO A 128 9.57 -7.85 23.80
CA PRO A 128 8.84 -6.64 23.42
C PRO A 128 7.56 -6.52 24.24
N ASP A 129 7.38 -5.41 24.96
CA ASP A 129 6.10 -5.11 25.57
C ASP A 129 5.13 -4.69 24.46
N THR A 130 4.22 -5.59 24.10
CA THR A 130 3.21 -5.36 23.04
C THR A 130 2.17 -4.30 23.42
N LYS A 131 2.19 -3.81 24.66
CA LYS A 131 1.30 -2.74 25.14
C LYS A 131 1.86 -1.33 24.88
N ASP A 132 3.17 -1.20 24.60
CA ASP A 132 3.76 0.07 24.21
C ASP A 132 3.61 0.27 22.70
N SER A 133 2.86 1.31 22.28
CA SER A 133 2.66 1.68 20.88
C SER A 133 3.98 1.96 20.14
N ASN A 134 5.06 2.27 20.86
CA ASN A 134 6.39 2.43 20.30
C ASN A 134 7.10 1.12 19.96
N SER A 135 6.62 -0.01 20.47
CA SER A 135 7.24 -1.34 20.30
C SER A 135 6.68 -2.15 19.13
N VAL A 136 5.66 -1.65 18.45
CA VAL A 136 4.98 -2.35 17.35
C VAL A 136 4.95 -1.53 16.06
N HIS A 137 4.82 -2.24 14.94
CA HIS A 137 4.34 -1.70 13.67
C HIS A 137 2.89 -2.13 13.49
N TYR A 138 2.08 -1.25 12.91
CA TYR A 138 0.71 -1.58 12.52
C TYR A 138 0.66 -1.90 11.04
N ILE A 139 0.01 -3.02 10.73
CA ILE A 139 -0.24 -3.48 9.37
C ILE A 139 -1.72 -3.30 9.10
N TYR A 140 -2.04 -2.51 8.07
CA TYR A 140 -3.39 -2.33 7.58
C TYR A 140 -3.55 -3.10 6.27
N ILE A 141 -4.55 -3.94 6.21
CA ILE A 141 -4.85 -4.76 5.04
C ILE A 141 -6.20 -4.31 4.52
N CYS A 142 -6.19 -3.60 3.39
CA CYS A 142 -7.39 -3.14 2.70
C CYS A 142 -7.67 -4.12 1.56
N LYS A 143 -8.72 -4.92 1.68
CA LYS A 143 -9.13 -5.90 0.67
C LYS A 143 -10.27 -5.34 -0.17
N LYS A 144 -10.02 -5.11 -1.46
CA LYS A 144 -11.03 -4.63 -2.40
C LYS A 144 -12.10 -5.69 -2.62
N GLY A 145 -13.36 -5.25 -2.69
CA GLY A 145 -14.50 -6.13 -3.02
C GLY A 145 -14.32 -6.81 -4.38
N GLY A 146 -14.91 -7.99 -4.53
CA GLY A 146 -15.05 -8.65 -5.83
C GLY A 146 -16.14 -7.94 -6.64
N ASN A 147 -16.12 -8.14 -7.96
CA ASN A 147 -17.32 -7.84 -8.76
C ASN A 147 -18.45 -8.74 -8.23
N ALA A 148 -19.62 -8.16 -7.96
CA ALA A 148 -20.80 -8.99 -7.79
C ALA A 148 -20.93 -9.86 -9.05
N GLU A 149 -20.83 -11.18 -8.89
CA GLU A 149 -21.22 -12.06 -9.99
C GLU A 149 -22.69 -11.74 -10.27
N GLU A 150 -22.98 -11.19 -11.43
CA GLU A 150 -24.34 -11.13 -11.96
C GLU A 150 -24.75 -12.61 -12.13
N GLY A 151 -25.44 -13.13 -11.11
CA GLY A 151 -26.07 -14.44 -11.19
C GLY A 151 -27.15 -14.41 -12.24
N SER A 152 -26.90 -15.12 -13.31
CA SER A 152 -27.91 -15.49 -14.31
C SER A 152 -28.86 -16.51 -13.73
#